data_f11e1332825254fc78b378ffc26eacdc
#
_entry.id   f11e1332825254fc78b378ffc26eacdc
#
_cell.length_a   1.000
_cell.length_b   1.000
_cell.length_c   1.000
_cell.angle_alpha   90.00
_cell.angle_beta   90.00
_cell.angle_gamma   90.00
#
_symmetry.space_group_name_H-M   'P 1'
#
loop_
_entity.id
_entity.type
_entity.pdbx_description
1 polymer ?
#
loop_
_entity_poly.entity_id
_entity_poly.type
_entity_poly.pdbx_seq_one_letter_code
_entity_poly.pdbx_strand_id
1 'polypeptide(L)'
;MNKIFKTMMLAAVTAFGLASCEDVPAPFVEPELPGDGGGEEITLPYTSANLKDGFEVYTPTGMAWSLGNTYAKATGYNSGSTTASETYLITPAIPLGDAEQVYVDFNYVIAYTNSLGLEEGHQVLVCTEYDSADPAKSNWVKLPFAPKEREDRNSWDMYPANTMSIPAEFLGQTIRVAFLYKCNSNSASTWELTNLKVSTEPGGEVTPDTPDTPTDGGTWDKPYTVAEAIANQTGKEVWVHGYIVGSIPENAGSTVLENMTFTADGAHYTNLCIADIPNETNYANCAPVQLPSGSDARANLN
;
A
#
# COMPACT_ATOMS: atom_id res chain seq x y z
N MET A 1 49.19 48.58 24.39
CA MET A 1 47.79 48.57 24.87
C MET A 1 47.77 47.88 26.23
N ASN A 2 47.26 48.55 27.22
CA ASN A 2 47.31 48.16 28.61
C ASN A 2 46.47 46.92 28.91
N LYS A 3 47.02 45.95 29.66
CA LYS A 3 46.29 44.72 30.05
C LYS A 3 44.97 44.99 30.76
N ILE A 4 44.87 46.13 31.44
CA ILE A 4 43.63 46.58 32.11
C ILE A 4 42.54 46.88 31.12
N PHE A 5 42.85 47.42 29.94
CA PHE A 5 41.84 47.73 28.91
C PHE A 5 41.25 46.47 28.24
N LYS A 6 42.08 45.41 28.09
CA LYS A 6 41.60 44.11 27.58
C LYS A 6 40.67 43.39 28.56
N THR A 7 40.93 43.49 29.85
CA THR A 7 40.11 42.88 30.91
C THR A 7 38.78 43.61 31.07
N MET A 8 38.76 44.95 30.91
CA MET A 8 37.52 45.73 30.94
C MET A 8 36.64 45.47 29.71
N MET A 9 37.23 45.24 28.52
CA MET A 9 36.49 44.96 27.32
C MET A 9 35.86 43.54 27.34
N LEU A 10 36.55 42.58 27.97
CA LEU A 10 36.03 41.23 28.13
C LEU A 10 34.90 41.17 29.19
N ALA A 11 34.97 41.99 30.24
CA ALA A 11 33.92 42.09 31.25
C ALA A 11 32.64 42.77 30.73
N ALA A 12 32.75 43.69 29.75
CA ALA A 12 31.60 44.36 29.14
C ALA A 12 30.85 43.44 28.17
N VAL A 13 31.53 42.50 27.49
CA VAL A 13 30.88 41.55 26.55
C VAL A 13 30.15 40.44 27.32
N THR A 14 30.64 40.04 28.50
CA THR A 14 29.94 39.04 29.32
C THR A 14 28.74 39.57 30.09
N ALA A 15 28.63 40.91 30.30
CA ALA A 15 27.47 41.51 30.96
C ALA A 15 26.26 41.71 30.03
N PHE A 16 26.47 41.73 28.70
CA PHE A 16 25.36 41.82 27.74
C PHE A 16 24.77 40.44 27.31
N GLY A 17 25.40 39.36 27.66
CA GLY A 17 24.99 38.01 27.30
C GLY A 17 23.94 37.35 28.24
N LEU A 18 23.60 37.97 29.37
CA LEU A 18 22.73 37.38 30.40
C LEU A 18 21.38 38.12 30.62
N ALA A 19 21.07 39.11 29.79
CA ALA A 19 19.84 39.89 29.91
C ALA A 19 18.78 39.56 28.84
N SER A 20 18.79 38.31 28.28
CA SER A 20 17.86 37.91 27.27
C SER A 20 17.16 36.57 27.61
N CYS A 21 16.75 36.43 28.84
CA CYS A 21 15.71 35.48 29.24
C CYS A 21 14.78 36.20 30.21
N GLU A 22 14.04 37.19 29.72
CA GLU A 22 12.77 37.50 30.35
C GLU A 22 11.79 36.44 29.88
N ASP A 23 11.19 35.75 30.84
CA ASP A 23 10.06 34.88 30.64
C ASP A 23 9.02 35.63 29.80
N VAL A 24 8.67 35.06 28.64
CA VAL A 24 7.59 35.58 27.81
C VAL A 24 6.32 35.53 28.66
N PRO A 25 5.68 36.67 28.98
CA PRO A 25 4.51 36.64 29.84
C PRO A 25 3.39 35.84 29.19
N ALA A 26 2.78 34.93 29.91
CA ALA A 26 1.55 34.28 29.48
C ALA A 26 0.46 35.39 29.22
N PRO A 27 -0.23 35.41 28.10
CA PRO A 27 -0.52 34.27 27.20
C PRO A 27 0.19 34.38 25.84
N PHE A 28 1.45 34.02 25.75
CA PHE A 28 2.06 33.78 24.43
C PHE A 28 1.61 32.37 24.02
N VAL A 29 0.58 32.33 23.22
CA VAL A 29 0.28 31.15 22.44
C VAL A 29 1.30 31.16 21.31
N GLU A 30 2.26 30.22 21.35
CA GLU A 30 3.11 29.94 20.21
C GLU A 30 2.21 29.84 18.98
N PRO A 31 2.43 30.65 17.91
CA PRO A 31 1.59 30.51 16.74
C PRO A 31 1.71 29.06 16.31
N GLU A 32 0.60 28.32 16.36
CA GLU A 32 0.52 27.02 15.72
C GLU A 32 0.97 27.27 14.29
N LEU A 33 2.10 26.71 13.92
CA LEU A 33 2.49 26.59 12.53
C LEU A 33 1.24 26.05 11.83
N PRO A 34 0.83 26.61 10.65
CA PRO A 34 -0.37 26.16 9.95
C PRO A 34 -0.33 24.64 9.96
N GLY A 35 -1.23 24.05 10.73
CA GLY A 35 -1.23 22.63 11.02
C GLY A 35 -1.09 21.89 9.71
N ASP A 36 -0.14 21.02 9.68
CA ASP A 36 -0.06 19.93 8.72
C ASP A 36 -1.49 19.37 8.68
N GLY A 37 -2.21 19.65 7.58
CA GLY A 37 -3.67 19.48 7.51
C GLY A 37 -4.02 18.08 7.93
N GLY A 38 -4.73 17.91 9.03
CA GLY A 38 -5.09 16.73 9.79
C GLY A 38 -5.12 15.39 9.05
N GLY A 39 -3.96 14.95 8.56
CA GLY A 39 -3.73 13.61 8.09
C GLY A 39 -3.60 12.70 9.30
N GLU A 40 -4.28 11.56 9.29
CA GLU A 40 -4.07 10.52 10.28
C GLU A 40 -2.58 10.26 10.41
N GLU A 41 -2.09 10.17 11.65
CA GLU A 41 -0.69 9.85 11.94
C GLU A 41 -0.33 8.52 11.26
N ILE A 42 0.62 8.55 10.34
CA ILE A 42 1.06 7.36 9.63
C ILE A 42 1.78 6.44 10.61
N THR A 43 1.26 5.23 10.78
CA THR A 43 1.83 4.17 11.62
C THR A 43 1.96 2.88 10.83
N LEU A 44 2.74 1.91 11.32
CA LEU A 44 2.78 0.57 10.76
C LEU A 44 1.59 -0.28 11.25
N PRO A 45 0.96 -1.12 10.42
CA PRO A 45 1.25 -1.25 8.98
C PRO A 45 0.74 -0.05 8.17
N TYR A 46 1.58 0.52 7.32
CA TYR A 46 1.16 1.50 6.33
C TYR A 46 0.67 0.78 5.06
N THR A 47 -0.51 1.12 4.58
CA THR A 47 -1.11 0.52 3.39
C THR A 47 -1.64 1.56 2.42
N SER A 48 -1.52 1.30 1.12
CA SER A 48 -2.14 2.11 0.07
C SER A 48 -2.59 1.24 -1.09
N ALA A 49 -3.89 1.17 -1.32
CA ALA A 49 -4.45 0.31 -2.36
C ALA A 49 -4.09 0.78 -3.78
N ASN A 50 -4.06 2.08 -4.02
CA ASN A 50 -3.91 2.66 -5.38
C ASN A 50 -2.66 3.54 -5.54
N LEU A 51 -1.82 3.70 -4.52
CA LEU A 51 -0.60 4.51 -4.49
C LEU A 51 -0.84 5.97 -4.93
N LYS A 52 -1.92 6.59 -4.45
CA LYS A 52 -2.34 7.94 -4.88
C LYS A 52 -2.27 8.97 -3.76
N ASP A 53 -2.99 8.73 -2.66
CA ASP A 53 -3.16 9.72 -1.61
C ASP A 53 -1.87 9.85 -0.78
N GLY A 54 -1.35 11.08 -0.69
CA GLY A 54 -0.08 11.38 -0.02
C GLY A 54 1.18 11.01 -0.80
N PHE A 55 1.06 10.42 -1.99
CA PHE A 55 2.21 10.12 -2.84
C PHE A 55 2.68 11.34 -3.62
N GLU A 56 3.99 11.46 -3.78
CA GLU A 56 4.65 12.46 -4.60
C GLU A 56 5.12 11.84 -5.92
N VAL A 57 4.91 12.55 -7.03
CA VAL A 57 5.47 12.20 -8.32
C VAL A 57 6.57 13.19 -8.67
N TYR A 58 7.80 12.70 -8.80
CA TYR A 58 8.94 13.49 -9.24
C TYR A 58 9.48 12.97 -10.57
N THR A 59 9.56 13.82 -11.58
CA THR A 59 9.91 13.42 -12.94
C THR A 59 11.01 14.32 -13.49
N PRO A 60 12.29 13.96 -13.30
CA PRO A 60 13.40 14.73 -13.87
C PRO A 60 13.42 14.70 -15.40
N THR A 61 12.92 13.63 -16.03
CA THR A 61 12.94 13.51 -17.49
C THR A 61 11.73 12.71 -17.99
N GLY A 62 11.13 13.18 -19.08
CA GLY A 62 10.15 12.44 -19.85
C GLY A 62 8.76 12.38 -19.24
N MET A 63 8.17 11.18 -19.19
CA MET A 63 6.78 10.96 -18.78
C MET A 63 6.66 10.66 -17.29
N ALA A 64 5.73 11.32 -16.62
CA ALA A 64 5.43 11.16 -15.21
C ALA A 64 4.62 9.88 -14.92
N TRP A 65 4.67 9.40 -13.67
CA TRP A 65 3.70 8.46 -13.17
C TRP A 65 2.28 9.03 -13.30
N SER A 66 1.35 8.18 -13.71
CA SER A 66 -0.08 8.47 -13.77
C SER A 66 -0.77 7.77 -12.60
N LEU A 67 -1.47 8.52 -11.75
CA LEU A 67 -2.14 8.01 -10.55
C LEU A 67 -3.63 7.83 -10.84
N GLY A 68 -4.05 6.58 -10.97
CA GLY A 68 -5.45 6.19 -11.17
C GLY A 68 -6.20 5.96 -9.85
N ASN A 69 -7.46 5.56 -9.95
CA ASN A 69 -8.25 5.19 -8.76
C ASN A 69 -7.98 3.73 -8.33
N THR A 70 -7.43 2.91 -9.19
CA THR A 70 -7.18 1.48 -8.95
C THR A 70 -5.70 1.13 -8.92
N TYR A 71 -4.87 1.83 -9.67
CA TYR A 71 -3.42 1.58 -9.76
C TYR A 71 -2.66 2.83 -10.17
N ALA A 72 -1.36 2.86 -9.84
CA ALA A 72 -0.40 3.81 -10.38
C ALA A 72 0.29 3.19 -11.59
N LYS A 73 0.57 4.01 -12.63
CA LYS A 73 1.18 3.54 -13.89
C LYS A 73 2.33 4.43 -14.34
N ALA A 74 3.46 3.81 -14.71
CA ALA A 74 4.55 4.43 -15.44
C ALA A 74 4.73 3.80 -16.81
N THR A 75 5.02 4.62 -17.79
CA THR A 75 5.41 4.18 -19.14
C THR A 75 6.12 5.33 -19.87
N GLY A 76 7.05 5.01 -20.74
CA GLY A 76 7.63 5.98 -21.67
C GLY A 76 6.96 5.96 -23.04
N TYR A 77 5.90 5.17 -23.24
CA TYR A 77 5.22 5.03 -24.53
C TYR A 77 3.94 5.84 -24.57
N ASN A 78 3.78 6.63 -25.63
CA ASN A 78 2.56 7.37 -25.90
C ASN A 78 2.28 7.41 -27.42
N SER A 79 1.15 6.87 -27.83
CA SER A 79 0.58 7.01 -29.18
C SER A 79 1.57 6.74 -30.34
N GLY A 80 2.35 5.66 -30.22
CA GLY A 80 3.29 5.25 -31.28
C GLY A 80 4.72 5.79 -31.11
N SER A 81 4.98 6.57 -30.07
CA SER A 81 6.31 7.12 -29.78
C SER A 81 6.81 6.71 -28.40
N THR A 82 8.10 6.47 -28.28
CA THR A 82 8.78 6.23 -27.00
C THR A 82 9.59 7.46 -26.61
N THR A 83 9.39 7.92 -25.38
CA THR A 83 10.11 9.04 -24.78
C THR A 83 11.00 8.49 -23.65
N ALA A 84 12.30 8.79 -23.72
CA ALA A 84 13.20 8.50 -22.62
C ALA A 84 12.66 9.14 -21.33
N SER A 85 12.50 8.35 -20.30
CA SER A 85 11.83 8.79 -19.07
C SER A 85 12.59 8.31 -17.84
N GLU A 86 12.62 9.16 -16.83
CA GLU A 86 13.01 8.86 -15.47
C GLU A 86 11.99 9.50 -14.54
N THR A 87 11.29 8.70 -13.74
CA THR A 87 10.21 9.18 -12.89
C THR A 87 10.10 8.34 -11.61
N TYR A 88 9.89 9.03 -10.51
CA TYR A 88 9.76 8.47 -9.17
C TYR A 88 8.32 8.61 -8.70
N LEU A 89 7.80 7.57 -8.09
CA LEU A 89 6.58 7.58 -7.28
C LEU A 89 7.00 7.35 -5.83
N ILE A 90 6.79 8.33 -4.96
CA ILE A 90 7.39 8.40 -3.63
C ILE A 90 6.29 8.39 -2.58
N THR A 91 6.41 7.53 -1.56
CA THR A 91 5.47 7.47 -0.44
C THR A 91 5.52 8.72 0.42
N PRO A 92 4.48 8.99 1.23
CA PRO A 92 4.65 9.88 2.38
C PRO A 92 5.76 9.35 3.31
N ALA A 93 6.15 10.17 4.28
CA ALA A 93 7.10 9.77 5.32
C ALA A 93 6.45 8.70 6.21
N ILE A 94 7.10 7.56 6.40
CA ILE A 94 6.61 6.41 7.15
C ILE A 94 7.50 6.20 8.37
N PRO A 95 7.05 6.55 9.58
CA PRO A 95 7.78 6.27 10.81
C PRO A 95 7.81 4.76 11.06
N LEU A 96 8.99 4.19 11.29
CA LEU A 96 9.13 2.76 11.59
C LEU A 96 8.98 2.44 13.08
N GLY A 97 9.00 3.46 13.97
CA GLY A 97 8.90 3.26 15.42
C GLY A 97 9.96 2.30 15.95
N ASP A 98 9.59 1.50 16.93
CA ASP A 98 10.47 0.51 17.57
C ASP A 98 10.47 -0.86 16.85
N ALA A 99 10.08 -0.89 15.57
CA ALA A 99 10.02 -2.13 14.80
C ALA A 99 11.42 -2.75 14.65
N GLU A 100 11.57 -4.03 14.99
CA GLU A 100 12.82 -4.78 14.85
C GLU A 100 13.04 -5.29 13.42
N GLN A 101 11.96 -5.39 12.63
CA GLN A 101 11.97 -5.80 11.25
C GLN A 101 10.82 -5.15 10.48
N VAL A 102 11.07 -4.68 9.26
CA VAL A 102 10.04 -4.07 8.39
C VAL A 102 10.23 -4.55 6.96
N TYR A 103 9.12 -4.76 6.29
CA TYR A 103 9.05 -5.29 4.93
C TYR A 103 8.23 -4.37 4.03
N VAL A 104 8.55 -4.40 2.74
CA VAL A 104 7.81 -3.73 1.66
C VAL A 104 7.24 -4.79 0.73
N ASP A 105 5.95 -4.74 0.53
CA ASP A 105 5.18 -5.61 -0.35
C ASP A 105 4.25 -4.79 -1.23
N PHE A 106 4.00 -5.23 -2.45
CA PHE A 106 3.04 -4.62 -3.36
C PHE A 106 2.68 -5.59 -4.49
N ASN A 107 1.61 -5.30 -5.20
CA ASN A 107 1.28 -6.02 -6.42
C ASN A 107 1.65 -5.20 -7.64
N TYR A 108 2.04 -5.88 -8.72
CA TYR A 108 2.46 -5.21 -9.94
C TYR A 108 2.22 -6.03 -11.20
N VAL A 109 2.25 -5.35 -12.33
CA VAL A 109 2.41 -5.97 -13.64
C VAL A 109 3.39 -5.15 -14.47
N ILE A 110 4.31 -5.83 -15.17
CA ILE A 110 5.20 -5.23 -16.16
C ILE A 110 4.88 -5.82 -17.52
N ALA A 111 4.56 -4.94 -18.46
CA ALA A 111 4.26 -5.32 -19.83
C ALA A 111 5.20 -4.61 -20.79
N TYR A 112 5.52 -5.28 -21.89
CA TYR A 112 6.38 -4.80 -22.96
C TYR A 112 7.86 -4.68 -22.58
N THR A 113 8.70 -4.76 -23.59
CA THR A 113 10.16 -4.74 -23.44
C THR A 113 10.66 -3.34 -23.12
N ASN A 114 11.50 -3.25 -22.09
CA ASN A 114 12.27 -2.06 -21.77
C ASN A 114 13.72 -2.27 -22.23
N SER A 115 14.25 -1.37 -23.03
CA SER A 115 15.61 -1.46 -23.55
C SER A 115 16.73 -1.34 -22.50
N LEU A 116 16.41 -0.84 -21.31
CA LEU A 116 17.33 -0.85 -20.16
C LEU A 116 17.32 -2.20 -19.42
N GLY A 117 16.38 -3.11 -19.75
CA GLY A 117 16.12 -4.34 -19.00
C GLY A 117 15.18 -4.12 -17.83
N LEU A 118 14.79 -5.25 -17.20
CA LEU A 118 13.80 -5.23 -16.14
C LEU A 118 14.34 -4.57 -14.86
N GLU A 119 15.52 -4.97 -14.41
CA GLU A 119 16.10 -4.53 -13.14
C GLU A 119 16.56 -3.06 -13.15
N GLU A 120 17.01 -2.54 -14.28
CA GLU A 120 17.41 -1.15 -14.40
C GLU A 120 16.20 -0.25 -14.66
N GLY A 121 15.23 -0.76 -15.41
CA GLY A 121 14.00 -0.04 -15.75
C GLY A 121 12.99 0.08 -14.63
N HIS A 122 13.06 -0.79 -13.60
CA HIS A 122 12.07 -0.89 -12.52
C HIS A 122 12.77 -1.14 -11.20
N GLN A 123 12.86 -0.12 -10.35
CA GLN A 123 13.58 -0.20 -9.09
C GLN A 123 12.68 0.21 -7.92
N VAL A 124 12.85 -0.47 -6.79
CA VAL A 124 12.27 -0.09 -5.51
C VAL A 124 13.39 0.44 -4.63
N LEU A 125 13.22 1.62 -4.12
CA LEU A 125 14.24 2.38 -3.40
C LEU A 125 13.72 2.78 -2.02
N VAL A 126 14.62 2.96 -1.07
CA VAL A 126 14.30 3.46 0.27
C VAL A 126 15.33 4.50 0.70
N CYS A 127 14.90 5.53 1.43
CA CYS A 127 15.80 6.49 2.08
C CYS A 127 15.23 6.97 3.41
N THR A 128 16.11 7.49 4.28
CA THR A 128 15.78 8.21 5.52
C THR A 128 16.02 9.70 5.37
N GLU A 129 17.00 10.08 4.54
CA GLU A 129 17.33 11.47 4.24
C GLU A 129 16.72 11.85 2.88
N TYR A 130 15.57 12.49 2.93
CA TYR A 130 14.83 12.90 1.74
C TYR A 130 15.08 14.37 1.40
N ASP A 131 15.59 14.62 0.19
CA ASP A 131 15.72 15.96 -0.37
C ASP A 131 14.44 16.33 -1.13
N SER A 132 13.57 17.11 -0.51
CA SER A 132 12.33 17.55 -1.13
C SER A 132 12.51 18.58 -2.26
N ALA A 133 13.66 19.23 -2.35
CA ALA A 133 13.98 20.15 -3.43
C ALA A 133 14.45 19.43 -4.69
N ASP A 134 15.12 18.28 -4.53
CA ASP A 134 15.56 17.42 -5.63
C ASP A 134 15.55 15.95 -5.17
N PRO A 135 14.40 15.29 -5.24
CA PRO A 135 14.23 13.91 -4.81
C PRO A 135 15.24 12.91 -5.41
N ALA A 136 15.76 13.16 -6.62
CA ALA A 136 16.77 12.30 -7.21
C ALA A 136 18.12 12.34 -6.47
N LYS A 137 18.38 13.38 -5.67
CA LYS A 137 19.60 13.53 -4.86
C LYS A 137 19.49 12.92 -3.46
N SER A 138 18.32 12.45 -3.07
CA SER A 138 18.17 11.70 -1.82
C SER A 138 19.09 10.48 -1.80
N ASN A 139 19.55 10.09 -0.61
CA ASN A 139 20.42 8.93 -0.44
C ASN A 139 19.63 7.62 -0.59
N TRP A 140 19.16 7.33 -1.80
CA TRP A 140 18.38 6.15 -2.09
C TRP A 140 19.20 4.87 -2.03
N VAL A 141 18.71 3.88 -1.30
CA VAL A 141 19.23 2.51 -1.28
C VAL A 141 18.25 1.62 -2.05
N LYS A 142 18.76 0.86 -3.03
CA LYS A 142 17.95 -0.06 -3.83
C LYS A 142 17.58 -1.29 -2.98
N LEU A 143 16.30 -1.59 -2.90
CA LEU A 143 15.79 -2.83 -2.33
C LEU A 143 15.93 -3.99 -3.33
N PRO A 144 15.99 -5.25 -2.87
CA PRO A 144 16.19 -6.42 -3.72
C PRO A 144 14.89 -6.83 -4.45
N PHE A 145 14.30 -5.90 -5.20
CA PHE A 145 13.17 -6.18 -6.07
C PHE A 145 13.61 -7.04 -7.26
N ALA A 146 12.89 -8.14 -7.53
CA ALA A 146 13.12 -9.04 -8.64
C ALA A 146 11.99 -8.92 -9.68
N PRO A 147 12.04 -7.91 -10.57
CA PRO A 147 10.96 -7.65 -11.52
C PRO A 147 10.84 -8.78 -12.55
N LYS A 148 9.60 -9.14 -12.87
CA LYS A 148 9.27 -10.10 -13.95
C LYS A 148 8.33 -9.44 -14.95
N GLU A 149 8.51 -9.74 -16.24
CA GLU A 149 7.51 -9.40 -17.25
C GLU A 149 6.32 -10.37 -17.14
N ARG A 150 5.12 -9.89 -17.40
CA ARG A 150 3.92 -10.73 -17.43
C ARG A 150 4.07 -11.92 -18.38
N GLU A 151 3.57 -13.07 -17.99
CA GLU A 151 3.64 -14.30 -18.78
C GLU A 151 2.62 -14.29 -19.93
N ASP A 152 1.38 -13.91 -19.63
CA ASP A 152 0.32 -13.75 -20.64
C ASP A 152 0.29 -12.31 -21.17
N ARG A 153 0.57 -12.17 -22.46
CA ARG A 153 0.56 -10.87 -23.15
C ARG A 153 -0.82 -10.21 -23.23
N ASN A 154 -1.89 -10.95 -23.00
CA ASN A 154 -3.25 -10.43 -23.03
C ASN A 154 -3.78 -10.09 -21.63
N SER A 155 -3.14 -10.59 -20.58
CA SER A 155 -3.55 -10.29 -19.19
C SER A 155 -2.82 -9.07 -18.63
N TRP A 156 -3.55 -8.31 -17.82
CA TRP A 156 -3.06 -7.25 -16.96
C TRP A 156 -3.25 -7.63 -15.49
N ASP A 157 -3.40 -8.92 -15.21
CA ASP A 157 -3.46 -9.41 -13.83
C ASP A 157 -2.18 -9.05 -13.11
N MET A 158 -2.34 -8.43 -11.97
CA MET A 158 -1.24 -8.07 -11.11
C MET A 158 -0.87 -9.25 -10.22
N TYR A 159 0.40 -9.43 -10.02
CA TYR A 159 0.94 -10.47 -9.15
C TYR A 159 1.80 -9.83 -8.05
N PRO A 160 1.98 -10.53 -6.91
CA PRO A 160 2.76 -10.01 -5.81
C PRO A 160 4.24 -9.87 -6.19
N ALA A 161 4.85 -8.79 -5.71
CA ALA A 161 6.30 -8.65 -5.71
C ALA A 161 6.92 -9.63 -4.70
N ASN A 162 8.20 -9.95 -4.88
CA ASN A 162 8.93 -10.59 -3.81
C ASN A 162 8.99 -9.66 -2.59
N THR A 163 8.75 -10.21 -1.40
CA THR A 163 8.90 -9.46 -0.14
C THR A 163 10.32 -8.90 0.00
N MET A 164 10.43 -7.63 0.32
CA MET A 164 11.71 -6.95 0.48
C MET A 164 11.86 -6.44 1.92
N SER A 165 12.94 -6.86 2.59
CA SER A 165 13.26 -6.34 3.93
C SER A 165 13.86 -4.94 3.83
N ILE A 166 13.43 -4.04 4.72
CA ILE A 166 14.11 -2.76 4.94
C ILE A 166 15.47 -3.04 5.60
N PRO A 167 16.57 -2.42 5.12
CA PRO A 167 17.88 -2.55 5.74
C PRO A 167 17.88 -2.18 7.21
N ALA A 168 18.61 -2.94 8.03
CA ALA A 168 18.62 -2.78 9.48
C ALA A 168 19.05 -1.39 9.96
N GLU A 169 19.92 -0.72 9.19
CA GLU A 169 20.37 0.65 9.47
C GLU A 169 19.26 1.70 9.37
N PHE A 170 18.12 1.39 8.79
CA PHE A 170 16.97 2.29 8.68
C PHE A 170 15.90 2.08 9.76
N LEU A 171 16.02 0.99 10.52
CA LEU A 171 15.07 0.69 11.61
C LEU A 171 15.13 1.78 12.69
N GLY A 172 13.99 2.07 13.30
CA GLY A 172 13.85 3.15 14.28
C GLY A 172 13.79 4.57 13.68
N GLN A 173 13.86 4.70 12.36
CA GLN A 173 13.82 5.97 11.66
C GLN A 173 12.52 6.17 10.87
N THR A 174 12.36 7.34 10.28
CA THR A 174 11.30 7.61 9.32
C THR A 174 11.87 7.41 7.92
N ILE A 175 11.19 6.61 7.11
CA ILE A 175 11.61 6.29 5.75
C ILE A 175 10.65 6.86 4.70
N ARG A 176 11.14 6.94 3.46
CA ARG A 176 10.29 6.96 2.26
C ARG A 176 10.68 5.82 1.35
N VAL A 177 9.68 5.23 0.70
CA VAL A 177 9.86 4.23 -0.35
C VAL A 177 9.59 4.91 -1.69
N ALA A 178 10.40 4.62 -2.70
CA ALA A 178 10.18 5.13 -4.05
C ALA A 178 10.19 4.00 -5.08
N PHE A 179 9.30 4.12 -6.05
CA PHE A 179 9.26 3.29 -7.25
C PHE A 179 9.85 4.12 -8.40
N LEU A 180 11.07 3.75 -8.81
CA LEU A 180 11.78 4.41 -9.89
C LEU A 180 11.57 3.66 -11.20
N TYR A 181 10.93 4.32 -12.14
CA TYR A 181 10.79 3.86 -13.52
C TYR A 181 11.77 4.58 -14.43
N LYS A 182 12.47 3.81 -15.26
CA LYS A 182 13.38 4.33 -16.29
C LYS A 182 13.17 3.64 -17.63
N CYS A 183 13.27 4.38 -18.72
CA CYS A 183 13.40 3.86 -20.08
C CYS A 183 14.20 4.81 -20.95
N ASN A 184 14.75 4.31 -22.04
CA ASN A 184 15.31 5.17 -23.10
C ASN A 184 14.31 5.32 -24.27
N SER A 185 14.73 6.01 -25.33
CA SER A 185 13.88 6.28 -26.51
C SER A 185 13.69 5.09 -27.45
N ASN A 186 14.35 3.94 -27.21
CA ASN A 186 14.28 2.80 -28.12
C ASN A 186 13.04 1.94 -27.84
N SER A 187 12.80 1.60 -26.57
CA SER A 187 11.60 0.90 -26.14
C SER A 187 11.29 1.17 -24.67
N ALA A 188 10.02 1.13 -24.34
CA ALA A 188 9.50 1.39 -23.01
C ALA A 188 8.53 0.28 -22.58
N SER A 189 8.73 -0.23 -21.38
CA SER A 189 7.73 -1.04 -20.69
C SER A 189 6.60 -0.19 -20.14
N THR A 190 5.53 -0.83 -19.74
CA THR A 190 4.51 -0.28 -18.85
C THR A 190 4.59 -0.99 -17.52
N TRP A 191 4.68 -0.26 -16.44
CA TRP A 191 4.69 -0.76 -15.07
C TRP A 191 3.50 -0.24 -14.31
N GLU A 192 2.65 -1.13 -13.82
CA GLU A 192 1.49 -0.78 -13.00
C GLU A 192 1.66 -1.36 -11.60
N LEU A 193 1.23 -0.59 -10.58
CA LEU A 193 1.40 -0.90 -9.15
C LEU A 193 0.08 -0.73 -8.40
N THR A 194 -0.15 -1.61 -7.43
CA THR A 194 -1.28 -1.53 -6.50
C THR A 194 -0.91 -2.19 -5.16
N ASN A 195 -1.74 -1.99 -4.13
CA ASN A 195 -1.67 -2.68 -2.84
C ASN A 195 -0.30 -2.61 -2.14
N LEU A 196 0.28 -1.41 -2.06
CA LEU A 196 1.49 -1.22 -1.26
C LEU A 196 1.19 -1.48 0.22
N LYS A 197 2.06 -2.27 0.86
CA LYS A 197 2.08 -2.51 2.29
C LYS A 197 3.52 -2.36 2.82
N VAL A 198 3.70 -1.56 3.86
CA VAL A 198 4.92 -1.49 4.65
C VAL A 198 4.57 -1.95 6.06
N SER A 199 5.13 -3.06 6.53
CA SER A 199 4.70 -3.71 7.78
C SER A 199 5.80 -4.49 8.46
N THR A 200 5.59 -4.83 9.72
CA THR A 200 6.51 -5.64 10.53
C THR A 200 6.42 -7.14 10.21
N GLU A 201 5.40 -7.55 9.48
CA GLU A 201 5.26 -8.93 9.03
C GLU A 201 5.59 -9.02 7.55
N PRO A 202 6.39 -10.02 7.13
CA PRO A 202 6.64 -10.23 5.71
C PRO A 202 5.30 -10.43 5.02
N GLY A 203 5.08 -9.73 3.93
CA GLY A 203 4.07 -10.11 2.97
C GLY A 203 4.51 -11.49 2.49
N GLY A 204 3.81 -12.52 2.88
CA GLY A 204 3.96 -13.77 2.17
C GLY A 204 3.74 -13.47 0.69
N GLU A 205 4.41 -14.18 -0.22
CA GLU A 205 3.79 -14.39 -1.50
C GLU A 205 2.31 -14.65 -1.16
N VAL A 206 1.42 -13.76 -1.63
CA VAL A 206 0.13 -14.27 -2.00
C VAL A 206 0.43 -15.07 -3.28
N THR A 207 1.11 -16.18 -3.17
CA THR A 207 0.70 -17.33 -3.90
C THR A 207 -0.80 -17.29 -3.66
N PRO A 208 -1.67 -17.22 -4.71
CA PRO A 208 -3.02 -17.65 -4.48
C PRO A 208 -2.82 -18.91 -3.69
N ASP A 209 -3.10 -18.84 -2.38
CA ASP A 209 -2.78 -19.91 -1.46
C ASP A 209 -3.08 -21.20 -2.21
N THR A 210 -2.01 -21.92 -2.59
CA THR A 210 -2.20 -23.36 -2.64
C THR A 210 -2.54 -23.62 -1.21
N PRO A 211 -3.85 -23.82 -0.88
CA PRO A 211 -4.28 -23.77 0.49
C PRO A 211 -3.33 -24.67 1.22
N ASP A 212 -2.54 -24.09 2.15
CA ASP A 212 -1.98 -24.89 3.20
C ASP A 212 -3.18 -25.70 3.66
N THR A 213 -3.18 -26.97 3.33
CA THR A 213 -4.30 -27.83 3.70
C THR A 213 -4.49 -27.54 5.16
N PRO A 214 -5.54 -26.80 5.57
CA PRO A 214 -5.61 -26.29 6.94
C PRO A 214 -5.75 -27.50 7.79
N THR A 215 -4.65 -27.89 8.40
CA THR A 215 -4.62 -29.03 9.29
C THR A 215 -5.50 -28.80 10.52
N ASP A 216 -6.08 -27.57 10.68
CA ASP A 216 -6.76 -27.21 11.92
C ASP A 216 -7.84 -26.10 11.81
N GLY A 217 -8.33 -25.74 10.63
CA GLY A 217 -9.39 -24.73 10.41
C GLY A 217 -10.75 -25.36 10.10
N GLY A 218 -11.82 -24.53 10.05
CA GLY A 218 -13.18 -24.94 9.71
C GLY A 218 -13.92 -25.60 10.86
N THR A 219 -13.47 -25.44 12.10
CA THR A 219 -14.14 -25.85 13.34
C THR A 219 -14.91 -24.69 13.95
N TRP A 220 -15.81 -24.96 14.91
CA TRP A 220 -16.53 -23.92 15.64
C TRP A 220 -15.61 -22.90 16.31
N ASP A 221 -14.53 -23.38 16.95
CA ASP A 221 -13.58 -22.54 17.68
C ASP A 221 -12.61 -21.79 16.76
N LYS A 222 -12.42 -22.29 15.54
CA LYS A 222 -11.57 -21.71 14.50
C LYS A 222 -12.24 -21.86 13.12
N PRO A 223 -13.30 -21.07 12.85
CA PRO A 223 -13.99 -21.14 11.57
C PRO A 223 -13.08 -20.62 10.44
N TYR A 224 -13.31 -21.11 9.24
CA TYR A 224 -12.70 -20.54 8.05
C TYR A 224 -13.17 -19.11 7.82
N THR A 225 -12.31 -18.27 7.27
CA THR A 225 -12.68 -17.05 6.55
C THR A 225 -13.43 -17.43 5.27
N VAL A 226 -14.11 -16.47 4.65
CA VAL A 226 -14.80 -16.73 3.36
C VAL A 226 -13.79 -17.07 2.27
N ALA A 227 -12.66 -16.39 2.22
CA ALA A 227 -11.57 -16.68 1.27
C ALA A 227 -11.02 -18.11 1.46
N GLU A 228 -10.77 -18.54 2.70
CA GLU A 228 -10.35 -19.92 3.00
C GLU A 228 -11.41 -20.95 2.59
N ALA A 229 -12.70 -20.68 2.81
CA ALA A 229 -13.76 -21.58 2.41
C ALA A 229 -13.90 -21.69 0.87
N ILE A 230 -13.70 -20.60 0.14
CA ILE A 230 -13.67 -20.61 -1.33
C ILE A 230 -12.49 -21.45 -1.83
N ALA A 231 -11.32 -21.29 -1.23
CA ALA A 231 -10.11 -22.02 -1.61
C ALA A 231 -10.16 -23.53 -1.24
N ASN A 232 -10.88 -23.90 -0.18
CA ASN A 232 -10.88 -25.26 0.41
C ASN A 232 -12.18 -26.03 0.20
N GLN A 233 -12.74 -26.06 -0.98
CA GLN A 233 -13.97 -26.79 -1.31
C GLN A 233 -13.76 -28.32 -1.36
N THR A 234 -13.51 -28.92 -0.19
CA THR A 234 -13.22 -30.36 -0.07
C THR A 234 -14.47 -31.25 0.02
N GLY A 235 -15.68 -30.67 0.04
CA GLY A 235 -16.94 -31.40 0.23
C GLY A 235 -17.15 -31.91 1.67
N LYS A 236 -16.36 -31.46 2.65
CA LYS A 236 -16.56 -31.71 4.07
C LYS A 236 -17.37 -30.58 4.71
N GLU A 237 -18.13 -30.91 5.75
CA GLU A 237 -18.76 -29.90 6.60
C GLU A 237 -17.71 -29.08 7.35
N VAL A 238 -17.79 -27.76 7.23
CA VAL A 238 -16.87 -26.81 7.88
C VAL A 238 -17.65 -25.61 8.42
N TRP A 239 -17.11 -24.97 9.44
CA TRP A 239 -17.62 -23.70 9.94
C TRP A 239 -16.93 -22.55 9.20
N VAL A 240 -17.74 -21.58 8.76
CA VAL A 240 -17.27 -20.37 8.05
C VAL A 240 -17.80 -19.15 8.77
N HIS A 241 -16.95 -18.14 8.96
CA HIS A 241 -17.34 -16.85 9.51
C HIS A 241 -17.25 -15.79 8.39
N GLY A 242 -18.31 -14.95 8.28
CA GLY A 242 -18.33 -13.86 7.29
C GLY A 242 -19.50 -12.92 7.52
N TYR A 243 -19.47 -11.78 6.82
CA TYR A 243 -20.54 -10.80 6.84
C TYR A 243 -21.52 -11.08 5.72
N ILE A 244 -22.83 -10.98 5.96
CA ILE A 244 -23.84 -11.02 4.91
C ILE A 244 -23.75 -9.71 4.13
N VAL A 245 -23.36 -9.77 2.86
CA VAL A 245 -23.17 -8.61 1.99
C VAL A 245 -24.19 -8.49 0.87
N GLY A 246 -25.02 -9.51 0.68
CA GLY A 246 -26.02 -9.50 -0.35
C GLY A 246 -26.84 -10.79 -0.42
N SER A 247 -27.64 -10.90 -1.46
CA SER A 247 -28.46 -12.07 -1.77
C SER A 247 -28.38 -12.44 -3.26
N ILE A 248 -28.74 -13.69 -3.57
CA ILE A 248 -28.72 -14.23 -4.92
C ILE A 248 -30.13 -14.63 -5.31
N PRO A 249 -30.67 -14.16 -6.46
CA PRO A 249 -31.98 -14.54 -6.95
C PRO A 249 -32.14 -16.06 -7.17
N GLU A 250 -33.30 -16.62 -6.83
CA GLU A 250 -33.60 -18.05 -6.98
C GLU A 250 -33.47 -18.56 -8.43
N ASN A 251 -33.64 -17.68 -9.41
CA ASN A 251 -33.59 -18.00 -10.84
C ASN A 251 -32.26 -17.57 -11.50
N ALA A 252 -31.23 -17.27 -10.73
CA ALA A 252 -29.91 -17.06 -11.28
C ALA A 252 -29.43 -18.36 -11.95
N GLY A 253 -29.18 -18.31 -13.25
CA GLY A 253 -28.70 -19.47 -14.01
C GLY A 253 -27.35 -20.02 -13.50
N SER A 254 -26.58 -20.65 -14.37
CA SER A 254 -25.30 -21.29 -14.01
C SER A 254 -24.22 -20.34 -13.50
N THR A 255 -24.40 -19.02 -13.57
CA THR A 255 -23.49 -17.97 -13.10
C THR A 255 -24.09 -17.25 -11.89
N VAL A 256 -24.31 -18.00 -10.84
CA VAL A 256 -24.99 -17.55 -9.62
C VAL A 256 -24.37 -16.30 -9.01
N LEU A 257 -23.05 -16.21 -8.99
CA LEU A 257 -22.32 -15.08 -8.37
C LEU A 257 -22.46 -13.76 -9.14
N GLU A 258 -22.52 -13.80 -10.47
CA GLU A 258 -22.62 -12.59 -11.31
C GLU A 258 -23.99 -11.88 -11.18
N ASN A 259 -25.00 -12.57 -10.65
CA ASN A 259 -26.34 -12.05 -10.44
C ASN A 259 -26.62 -11.60 -9.00
N MET A 260 -25.59 -11.42 -8.19
CA MET A 260 -25.73 -10.94 -6.83
C MET A 260 -26.27 -9.52 -6.76
N THR A 261 -27.10 -9.27 -5.76
CA THR A 261 -27.45 -7.92 -5.32
C THR A 261 -26.85 -7.64 -3.96
N PHE A 262 -26.07 -6.54 -3.87
CA PHE A 262 -25.41 -6.10 -2.64
C PHE A 262 -26.28 -5.16 -1.77
N THR A 263 -27.59 -5.19 -1.94
CA THR A 263 -28.54 -4.38 -1.19
C THR A 263 -29.49 -5.27 -0.40
N ALA A 264 -29.97 -4.78 0.73
CA ALA A 264 -31.01 -5.45 1.52
C ALA A 264 -32.38 -5.41 0.82
N ASP A 265 -32.60 -4.46 -0.11
CA ASP A 265 -33.84 -4.33 -0.85
C ASP A 265 -33.97 -5.44 -1.90
N GLY A 266 -35.03 -6.22 -1.81
CA GLY A 266 -35.26 -7.35 -2.71
C GLY A 266 -34.54 -8.62 -2.30
N ALA A 267 -34.20 -8.77 -1.02
CA ALA A 267 -33.53 -9.94 -0.48
C ALA A 267 -34.27 -11.23 -0.87
N HIS A 268 -33.50 -12.15 -1.45
CA HIS A 268 -33.96 -13.49 -1.79
C HIS A 268 -33.61 -14.42 -0.64
N TYR A 269 -34.64 -14.91 0.03
CA TYR A 269 -34.52 -15.60 1.33
C TYR A 269 -33.90 -16.99 1.29
N THR A 270 -33.55 -17.49 0.11
CA THR A 270 -32.98 -18.83 -0.05
C THR A 270 -31.50 -18.87 -0.22
N ASN A 271 -30.92 -17.82 -0.79
CA ASN A 271 -29.48 -17.74 -1.07
C ASN A 271 -28.94 -16.39 -0.66
N LEU A 272 -28.02 -16.43 0.29
CA LEU A 272 -27.27 -15.26 0.74
C LEU A 272 -25.90 -15.23 0.08
N CYS A 273 -25.23 -14.10 0.25
CA CYS A 273 -23.83 -13.96 -0.05
C CYS A 273 -23.06 -13.45 1.16
N ILE A 274 -21.96 -14.10 1.50
CA ILE A 274 -21.08 -13.71 2.60
C ILE A 274 -19.71 -13.36 2.08
N ALA A 275 -19.05 -12.42 2.78
CA ALA A 275 -17.68 -11.98 2.50
C ALA A 275 -16.91 -11.74 3.81
N ASP A 276 -15.59 -11.60 3.73
CA ASP A 276 -14.75 -11.35 4.90
C ASP A 276 -14.85 -9.91 5.42
N ILE A 277 -15.35 -8.97 4.60
CA ILE A 277 -15.55 -7.57 5.00
C ILE A 277 -17.01 -7.13 4.79
N PRO A 278 -17.55 -6.23 5.64
CA PRO A 278 -18.98 -5.91 5.67
C PRO A 278 -19.50 -5.10 4.45
N ASN A 279 -18.61 -4.48 3.69
CA ASN A 279 -18.97 -3.64 2.53
C ASN A 279 -18.40 -4.20 1.22
N GLU A 280 -18.15 -5.50 1.15
CA GLU A 280 -17.67 -6.12 -0.08
C GLU A 280 -18.69 -5.97 -1.22
N THR A 281 -18.23 -5.53 -2.37
CA THR A 281 -19.03 -5.36 -3.59
C THR A 281 -18.49 -6.13 -4.79
N ASN A 282 -17.35 -6.82 -4.62
CA ASN A 282 -16.79 -7.69 -5.63
C ASN A 282 -17.27 -9.13 -5.40
N TYR A 283 -18.09 -9.66 -6.29
CA TYR A 283 -18.63 -11.01 -6.19
C TYR A 283 -17.54 -12.10 -6.15
N ALA A 284 -16.34 -11.85 -6.70
CA ALA A 284 -15.23 -12.81 -6.67
C ALA A 284 -14.70 -13.08 -5.25
N ASN A 285 -14.92 -12.15 -4.32
CA ASN A 285 -14.53 -12.26 -2.91
C ASN A 285 -15.69 -12.79 -2.02
N CYS A 286 -16.76 -13.29 -2.61
CA CYS A 286 -17.97 -13.69 -1.92
C CYS A 286 -18.25 -15.18 -2.09
N ALA A 287 -18.78 -15.80 -1.04
CA ALA A 287 -19.28 -17.18 -1.10
C ALA A 287 -20.82 -17.22 -1.07
N PRO A 288 -21.47 -17.95 -1.99
CA PRO A 288 -22.90 -18.18 -1.94
C PRO A 288 -23.25 -19.17 -0.83
N VAL A 289 -24.26 -18.83 -0.04
CA VAL A 289 -24.78 -19.67 1.04
C VAL A 289 -26.26 -19.97 0.80
N GLN A 290 -26.57 -21.23 0.56
CA GLN A 290 -27.96 -21.67 0.47
C GLN A 290 -28.52 -21.92 1.86
N LEU A 291 -29.67 -21.30 2.17
CA LEU A 291 -30.40 -21.53 3.41
C LEU A 291 -31.39 -22.68 3.22
N PRO A 292 -31.27 -23.81 3.93
CA PRO A 292 -32.16 -24.93 3.80
C PRO A 292 -33.62 -24.56 4.08
N SER A 293 -34.56 -25.15 3.33
CA SER A 293 -35.96 -24.96 3.59
C SER A 293 -36.33 -25.46 4.97
N GLY A 294 -37.06 -24.64 5.75
CA GLY A 294 -37.46 -24.97 7.12
C GLY A 294 -36.40 -24.73 8.18
N SER A 295 -35.22 -24.12 7.85
CA SER A 295 -34.24 -23.71 8.85
C SER A 295 -34.66 -22.43 9.58
N ASP A 296 -34.29 -22.32 10.87
CA ASP A 296 -34.55 -21.12 11.66
C ASP A 296 -33.83 -19.90 11.07
N ALA A 297 -32.65 -20.09 10.47
CA ALA A 297 -31.92 -19.04 9.79
C ALA A 297 -32.73 -18.43 8.63
N ARG A 298 -33.38 -19.29 7.80
CA ARG A 298 -34.25 -18.85 6.71
C ARG A 298 -35.50 -18.14 7.22
N ALA A 299 -36.09 -18.59 8.33
CA ALA A 299 -37.27 -17.97 8.93
C ALA A 299 -37.00 -16.61 9.54
N ASN A 300 -35.80 -16.41 10.08
CA ASN A 300 -35.39 -15.15 10.77
C ASN A 300 -34.84 -14.07 9.84
N LEU A 301 -34.53 -14.41 8.60
CA LEU A 301 -34.06 -13.46 7.57
C LEU A 301 -35.20 -12.96 6.65
N ASN A 302 -36.44 -13.34 6.90
CA ASN A 302 -37.65 -12.88 6.19
C ASN A 302 -38.20 -11.57 6.78
#